data_00a2ae23d186e02364cab8091352bece
#
_entry.id   00a2ae23d186e02364cab8091352bece
#
_cell.length_a   1.000
_cell.length_b   1.000
_cell.length_c   1.000
_cell.angle_alpha   90.00
_cell.angle_beta   90.00
_cell.angle_gamma   90.00
#
_symmetry.space_group_name_H-M   'P 1'
#
loop_
_entity.id
_entity.type
_entity.pdbx_description
1 polymer ?
#
loop_
_entity_poly.entity_id
_entity_poly.type
_entity_poly.pdbx_seq_one_letter_code
_entity_poly.pdbx_strand_id
1 'polypeptide(L)'
;AASDVYKRQVNGWESELTENYSGIVDCFRYPKSDPAIIARYNQPLYVAVKTRQQVAAAGGEATVDFYLINEKNVRGNYQLKSSVTDSQGKVMEVGTYETEAAGGEVYGQLLVKDVKIPVPTAGGLCRIEAKLCKENSVVTTGYDDILSVNLASNMLDGKGAVWEDGSALQNFLKGKTKEAVAAYEDNLGKLDWIMVARPPRKDQLTMVPMEALRSADGKPGLDVVYYEDMEFQKEVYHEVAKVVNLSAIEGATPSPFVYMLDGYGIKWSGKVLPSVSGEYTIIPQSNDRSMIEVFVNGKKIYEITRKKEHLGDGKVYLEGGKSADIEIRFRHPRSNARCRLDWAVPNDKMPDAQRLMERAVNDGTKIFIIQSADEWSEFIAVNSKAVFKDKFFVGTNWLGGVMFNKPHDIFKELPVGNALNWPYQALIHTGVERMGLVMEGEELLVGAYHTYPMAIGTAMGIVPMGKGSVLFSTLDIYGNII
;
A
#
# COMPACT_ATOMS: atom_id res chain seq x y z
N ALA A 1 -21.65 13.62 -2.35
CA ALA A 1 -22.70 13.04 -3.18
C ALA A 1 -22.40 11.55 -3.33
N ALA A 2 -22.99 10.77 -2.45
CA ALA A 2 -22.96 9.32 -2.50
C ALA A 2 -23.99 8.86 -3.51
N SER A 3 -23.92 9.31 -4.67
CA SER A 3 -24.83 8.82 -5.67
C SER A 3 -24.02 8.04 -6.66
N ASP A 4 -24.49 6.92 -6.93
CA ASP A 4 -24.16 6.16 -8.10
C ASP A 4 -22.79 5.48 -8.08
N VAL A 5 -22.73 4.43 -7.26
CA VAL A 5 -21.82 3.30 -7.48
C VAL A 5 -21.88 2.83 -8.96
N TYR A 6 -22.93 3.19 -9.68
CA TYR A 6 -23.25 2.75 -11.04
C TYR A 6 -23.01 3.79 -12.14
N LYS A 7 -22.59 5.01 -11.81
CA LYS A 7 -22.36 6.06 -12.82
C LYS A 7 -20.99 6.69 -12.62
N ARG A 8 -20.12 6.53 -13.58
CA ARG A 8 -18.92 7.35 -13.70
C ARG A 8 -19.29 8.63 -14.44
N GLN A 9 -19.39 9.70 -13.70
CA GLN A 9 -19.62 11.01 -14.29
C GLN A 9 -18.26 11.67 -14.53
N VAL A 10 -18.02 12.11 -15.77
CA VAL A 10 -16.91 13.00 -16.07
C VAL A 10 -17.30 14.38 -15.59
N ASN A 11 -16.60 14.87 -14.58
CA ASN A 11 -16.84 16.19 -14.02
C ASN A 11 -16.09 17.24 -14.82
N GLY A 12 -16.76 17.81 -15.81
CA GLY A 12 -16.21 18.83 -16.69
C GLY A 12 -15.54 18.26 -17.95
N TRP A 13 -15.72 18.98 -19.04
CA TRP A 13 -15.08 18.72 -20.32
C TRP A 13 -13.68 19.35 -20.38
N GLU A 14 -13.56 20.59 -19.94
CA GLU A 14 -12.39 21.45 -20.03
C GLU A 14 -11.85 21.78 -18.63
N SER A 15 -10.54 21.78 -18.48
CA SER A 15 -9.90 22.23 -17.23
C SER A 15 -9.75 23.74 -17.26
N GLU A 16 -10.21 24.40 -16.21
CA GLU A 16 -9.92 25.80 -15.95
C GLU A 16 -8.57 25.94 -15.22
N LEU A 17 -7.82 26.98 -15.57
CA LEU A 17 -6.40 27.14 -15.16
C LEU A 17 -6.19 27.20 -13.65
N THR A 18 -7.18 27.58 -12.86
CA THR A 18 -6.99 27.84 -11.42
C THR A 18 -7.98 27.12 -10.50
N GLU A 19 -9.06 26.56 -11.02
CA GLU A 19 -10.14 26.04 -10.18
C GLU A 19 -10.58 24.61 -10.50
N ASN A 20 -10.40 24.13 -11.71
CA ASN A 20 -10.87 22.80 -12.09
C ASN A 20 -9.86 22.05 -12.97
N TYR A 21 -9.17 21.09 -12.36
CA TYR A 21 -8.19 20.23 -13.03
C TYR A 21 -8.82 18.94 -13.59
N SER A 22 -10.12 18.73 -13.45
CA SER A 22 -10.78 17.46 -13.73
C SER A 22 -11.23 17.27 -15.17
N GLY A 23 -11.05 18.26 -16.06
CA GLY A 23 -11.45 18.19 -17.45
C GLY A 23 -10.69 17.11 -18.25
N ILE A 24 -11.33 16.56 -19.28
CA ILE A 24 -10.73 15.63 -20.24
C ILE A 24 -9.73 16.34 -21.15
N VAL A 25 -9.98 17.59 -21.46
CA VAL A 25 -9.10 18.47 -22.21
C VAL A 25 -8.54 19.57 -21.32
N ASP A 26 -7.44 20.17 -21.72
CA ASP A 26 -6.88 21.35 -21.07
C ASP A 26 -7.67 22.63 -21.44
N CYS A 27 -7.25 23.78 -20.93
CA CYS A 27 -7.87 25.08 -21.24
C CYS A 27 -7.71 25.53 -22.70
N PHE A 28 -6.87 24.87 -23.49
CA PHE A 28 -6.71 25.07 -24.93
C PHE A 28 -7.44 24.01 -25.75
N ARG A 29 -8.21 23.11 -25.09
CA ARG A 29 -8.96 21.99 -25.65
C ARG A 29 -8.11 20.88 -26.26
N TYR A 30 -6.84 20.78 -25.87
CA TYR A 30 -6.03 19.60 -26.19
C TYR A 30 -6.35 18.46 -25.23
N PRO A 31 -6.46 17.20 -25.72
CA PRO A 31 -6.64 16.05 -24.87
C PRO A 31 -5.49 15.92 -23.86
N LYS A 32 -5.81 15.77 -22.59
CA LYS A 32 -4.81 15.54 -21.53
C LYS A 32 -4.24 14.13 -21.55
N SER A 33 -4.94 13.20 -22.19
CA SER A 33 -4.56 11.82 -22.34
C SER A 33 -5.23 11.25 -23.58
N ASP A 34 -4.89 10.02 -23.98
CA ASP A 34 -5.56 9.34 -25.10
C ASP A 34 -7.06 9.18 -24.82
N PRO A 35 -7.94 9.80 -25.62
CA PRO A 35 -9.40 9.68 -25.46
C PRO A 35 -9.89 8.23 -25.55
N ALA A 36 -9.16 7.34 -26.22
CA ALA A 36 -9.48 5.92 -26.32
C ALA A 36 -9.54 5.23 -24.95
N ILE A 37 -8.77 5.72 -23.95
CA ILE A 37 -8.82 5.21 -22.58
C ILE A 37 -10.22 5.45 -21.98
N ILE A 38 -10.76 6.64 -22.13
CA ILE A 38 -12.10 6.98 -21.62
C ILE A 38 -13.16 6.19 -22.38
N ALA A 39 -13.07 6.15 -23.71
CA ALA A 39 -13.99 5.39 -24.55
C ALA A 39 -14.04 3.91 -24.15
N ARG A 40 -12.89 3.31 -23.83
CA ARG A 40 -12.79 1.93 -23.39
C ARG A 40 -13.57 1.66 -22.10
N TYR A 41 -13.40 2.51 -21.08
CA TYR A 41 -14.05 2.31 -19.78
C TYR A 41 -15.53 2.75 -19.75
N ASN A 42 -15.98 3.46 -20.77
CA ASN A 42 -17.39 3.87 -20.94
C ASN A 42 -18.18 2.95 -21.89
N GLN A 43 -17.62 1.80 -22.28
CA GLN A 43 -18.38 0.82 -23.07
C GLN A 43 -19.49 0.21 -22.22
N PRO A 44 -20.72 0.06 -22.77
CA PRO A 44 -21.83 -0.52 -22.03
C PRO A 44 -21.72 -2.05 -21.85
N LEU A 45 -20.76 -2.67 -22.50
CA LEU A 45 -20.44 -4.08 -22.38
C LEU A 45 -18.93 -4.29 -22.55
N TYR A 46 -18.23 -4.72 -21.52
CA TYR A 46 -16.82 -5.10 -21.60
C TYR A 46 -16.40 -6.04 -20.47
N VAL A 47 -15.27 -6.71 -20.64
CA VAL A 47 -14.65 -7.50 -19.57
C VAL A 47 -13.66 -6.60 -18.81
N ALA A 48 -13.96 -6.31 -17.57
CA ALA A 48 -12.99 -5.65 -16.70
C ALA A 48 -11.98 -6.69 -16.19
N VAL A 49 -10.74 -6.55 -16.62
CA VAL A 49 -9.61 -7.33 -16.15
C VAL A 49 -9.05 -6.61 -14.92
N LYS A 50 -9.08 -7.25 -13.76
CA LYS A 50 -8.63 -6.68 -12.51
C LYS A 50 -7.41 -7.40 -12.00
N THR A 51 -6.24 -6.83 -12.23
CA THR A 51 -4.99 -7.33 -11.70
C THR A 51 -4.87 -6.98 -10.22
N ARG A 52 -4.42 -7.93 -9.39
CA ARG A 52 -4.16 -7.67 -7.97
C ARG A 52 -2.76 -7.14 -7.73
N GLN A 53 -1.82 -7.47 -8.62
CA GLN A 53 -0.46 -6.96 -8.63
C GLN A 53 -0.22 -6.27 -9.97
N GLN A 54 0.00 -4.96 -9.94
CA GLN A 54 0.34 -4.20 -11.16
C GLN A 54 1.83 -4.30 -11.52
N VAL A 55 2.67 -4.62 -10.54
CA VAL A 55 4.09 -4.92 -10.73
C VAL A 55 4.35 -6.35 -10.26
N ALA A 56 4.96 -7.17 -11.09
CA ALA A 56 5.19 -8.57 -10.79
C ALA A 56 6.60 -9.00 -11.24
N ALA A 57 7.16 -9.99 -10.53
CA ALA A 57 8.47 -10.54 -10.90
C ALA A 57 8.40 -11.25 -12.25
N ALA A 58 9.36 -11.00 -13.11
CA ALA A 58 9.53 -11.68 -14.39
C ALA A 58 9.65 -13.20 -14.19
N GLY A 59 8.90 -13.98 -14.94
CA GLY A 59 8.82 -15.43 -14.79
C GLY A 59 8.00 -15.92 -13.58
N GLY A 60 7.41 -15.02 -12.80
CA GLY A 60 6.50 -15.32 -11.69
C GLY A 60 5.04 -15.44 -12.12
N GLU A 61 4.12 -15.20 -11.20
CA GLU A 61 2.67 -15.23 -11.42
C GLU A 61 2.02 -13.95 -10.93
N ALA A 62 1.00 -13.47 -11.65
CA ALA A 62 0.07 -12.43 -11.22
C ALA A 62 -1.32 -13.04 -10.99
N THR A 63 -2.06 -12.51 -10.04
CA THR A 63 -3.45 -12.93 -9.78
C THR A 63 -4.41 -11.93 -10.39
N VAL A 64 -5.41 -12.44 -11.12
CA VAL A 64 -6.37 -11.63 -11.87
C VAL A 64 -7.79 -12.12 -11.63
N ASP A 65 -8.72 -11.19 -11.48
CA ASP A 65 -10.15 -11.44 -11.47
C ASP A 65 -10.78 -10.85 -12.74
N PHE A 66 -11.73 -11.55 -13.34
CA PHE A 66 -12.44 -11.10 -14.52
C PHE A 66 -13.89 -10.76 -14.18
N TYR A 67 -14.30 -9.54 -14.47
CA TYR A 67 -15.67 -9.07 -14.28
C TYR A 67 -16.33 -8.72 -15.60
N LEU A 68 -17.62 -8.96 -15.72
CA LEU A 68 -18.42 -8.49 -16.82
C LEU A 68 -19.15 -7.20 -16.43
N ILE A 69 -18.88 -6.12 -17.12
CA ILE A 69 -19.69 -4.91 -17.07
C ILE A 69 -20.79 -5.07 -18.13
N ASN A 70 -22.06 -5.05 -17.71
CA ASN A 70 -23.18 -5.54 -18.53
C ASN A 70 -24.39 -4.59 -18.53
N GLU A 71 -24.26 -3.42 -19.13
CA GLU A 71 -25.40 -2.51 -19.34
C GLU A 71 -26.29 -2.94 -20.52
N LYS A 72 -25.78 -3.82 -21.38
CA LYS A 72 -26.56 -4.39 -22.52
C LYS A 72 -27.44 -5.57 -22.13
N ASN A 73 -27.45 -5.95 -20.88
CA ASN A 73 -28.27 -7.04 -20.33
C ASN A 73 -28.09 -8.37 -21.08
N VAL A 74 -26.85 -8.70 -21.51
CA VAL A 74 -26.56 -10.00 -22.11
C VAL A 74 -26.72 -11.11 -21.07
N ARG A 75 -27.20 -12.29 -21.52
CA ARG A 75 -27.50 -13.44 -20.64
C ARG A 75 -27.08 -14.76 -21.26
N GLY A 76 -26.89 -15.76 -20.38
CA GLY A 76 -26.59 -17.14 -20.76
C GLY A 76 -25.12 -17.48 -20.77
N ASN A 77 -24.80 -18.60 -21.42
CA ASN A 77 -23.47 -19.19 -21.34
C ASN A 77 -22.51 -18.55 -22.34
N TYR A 78 -21.29 -18.33 -21.89
CA TYR A 78 -20.17 -17.74 -22.62
C TYR A 78 -18.86 -18.47 -22.29
N GLN A 79 -17.88 -18.32 -23.16
CA GLN A 79 -16.51 -18.68 -22.89
C GLN A 79 -15.67 -17.40 -22.70
N LEU A 80 -14.96 -17.32 -21.58
CA LEU A 80 -13.94 -16.31 -21.36
C LEU A 80 -12.57 -16.87 -21.75
N LYS A 81 -11.91 -16.28 -22.74
CA LYS A 81 -10.55 -16.63 -23.16
C LYS A 81 -9.60 -15.55 -22.68
N SER A 82 -8.50 -15.95 -22.02
CA SER A 82 -7.50 -15.01 -21.55
C SER A 82 -6.12 -15.30 -22.15
N SER A 83 -5.38 -14.24 -22.41
CA SER A 83 -4.02 -14.29 -22.92
C SER A 83 -3.17 -13.18 -22.29
N VAL A 84 -1.85 -13.33 -22.35
CA VAL A 84 -0.89 -12.27 -21.98
C VAL A 84 0.03 -11.98 -23.16
N THR A 85 0.23 -10.71 -23.45
CA THR A 85 1.16 -10.23 -24.47
C THR A 85 2.33 -9.55 -23.77
N ASP A 86 3.55 -9.99 -24.07
CA ASP A 86 4.77 -9.43 -23.48
C ASP A 86 5.16 -8.08 -24.13
N SER A 87 6.19 -7.45 -23.59
CA SER A 87 6.74 -6.18 -24.08
C SER A 87 7.32 -6.24 -25.50
N GLN A 88 7.51 -7.45 -26.04
CA GLN A 88 8.00 -7.70 -27.40
C GLN A 88 6.86 -8.05 -28.37
N GLY A 89 5.63 -8.09 -27.90
CA GLY A 89 4.44 -8.42 -28.69
C GLY A 89 4.16 -9.93 -28.83
N LYS A 90 4.86 -10.79 -28.10
CA LYS A 90 4.60 -12.23 -28.10
C LYS A 90 3.39 -12.53 -27.24
N VAL A 91 2.40 -13.20 -27.85
CA VAL A 91 1.17 -13.61 -27.18
C VAL A 91 1.30 -15.01 -26.62
N MET A 92 0.84 -15.20 -25.40
CA MET A 92 0.75 -16.48 -24.71
C MET A 92 -0.69 -16.67 -24.22
N GLU A 93 -1.33 -17.76 -24.67
CA GLU A 93 -2.65 -18.14 -24.15
C GLU A 93 -2.54 -18.60 -22.70
N VAL A 94 -3.47 -18.14 -21.85
CA VAL A 94 -3.51 -18.48 -20.43
C VAL A 94 -4.56 -19.53 -20.14
N GLY A 95 -5.80 -19.31 -20.61
CA GLY A 95 -6.87 -20.28 -20.38
C GLY A 95 -8.20 -19.90 -21.03
N THR A 96 -9.10 -20.87 -21.01
CA THR A 96 -10.50 -20.72 -21.42
C THR A 96 -11.39 -21.18 -20.27
N TYR A 97 -12.37 -20.35 -19.89
CA TYR A 97 -13.25 -20.57 -18.74
C TYR A 97 -14.70 -20.52 -19.20
N GLU A 98 -15.46 -21.54 -18.85
CA GLU A 98 -16.91 -21.53 -19.04
C GLU A 98 -17.53 -20.57 -18.01
N THR A 99 -18.35 -19.64 -18.45
CA THR A 99 -18.95 -18.60 -17.61
C THR A 99 -20.41 -18.40 -17.99
N GLU A 100 -21.18 -17.85 -17.09
CA GLU A 100 -22.58 -17.47 -17.32
C GLU A 100 -22.78 -15.99 -17.03
N ALA A 101 -23.35 -15.26 -17.98
CA ALA A 101 -23.81 -13.91 -17.76
C ALA A 101 -25.22 -13.92 -17.17
N ALA A 102 -25.39 -13.43 -15.96
CA ALA A 102 -26.68 -13.42 -15.26
C ALA A 102 -27.67 -12.41 -15.86
N GLY A 103 -27.16 -11.30 -16.36
CA GLY A 103 -27.99 -10.18 -16.80
C GLY A 103 -28.75 -9.53 -15.65
N GLY A 104 -29.84 -8.81 -15.98
CA GLY A 104 -30.64 -8.11 -14.99
C GLY A 104 -29.98 -6.83 -14.51
N GLU A 105 -30.14 -6.54 -13.22
CA GLU A 105 -29.62 -5.32 -12.59
C GLU A 105 -28.16 -5.45 -12.11
N VAL A 106 -27.51 -6.59 -12.35
CA VAL A 106 -26.12 -6.80 -11.94
C VAL A 106 -25.20 -6.08 -12.91
N TYR A 107 -24.73 -4.90 -12.52
CA TYR A 107 -23.84 -4.06 -13.31
C TYR A 107 -22.47 -4.67 -13.52
N GLY A 108 -21.84 -5.16 -12.43
CA GLY A 108 -20.50 -5.74 -12.45
C GLY A 108 -20.53 -7.18 -11.90
N GLN A 109 -20.60 -8.16 -12.78
CA GLN A 109 -20.61 -9.57 -12.39
C GLN A 109 -19.22 -10.16 -12.38
N LEU A 110 -18.80 -10.76 -11.27
CA LEU A 110 -17.58 -11.57 -11.23
C LEU A 110 -17.80 -12.85 -12.07
N LEU A 111 -17.00 -13.01 -13.13
CA LEU A 111 -17.06 -14.19 -13.99
C LEU A 111 -16.10 -15.27 -13.53
N VAL A 112 -14.83 -14.91 -13.31
CA VAL A 112 -13.78 -15.84 -12.87
C VAL A 112 -12.89 -15.14 -11.86
N LYS A 113 -12.61 -15.82 -10.74
CA LYS A 113 -11.82 -15.32 -9.63
C LYS A 113 -10.49 -16.06 -9.51
N ASP A 114 -9.47 -15.36 -8.99
CA ASP A 114 -8.18 -15.94 -8.57
C ASP A 114 -7.39 -16.61 -9.70
N VAL A 115 -7.54 -16.15 -10.94
CA VAL A 115 -6.83 -16.71 -12.10
C VAL A 115 -5.34 -16.38 -11.98
N LYS A 116 -4.49 -17.41 -12.07
CA LYS A 116 -3.03 -17.28 -12.11
C LYS A 116 -2.56 -17.05 -13.54
N ILE A 117 -1.99 -15.87 -13.77
CA ILE A 117 -1.44 -15.46 -15.06
C ILE A 117 0.08 -15.59 -14.99
N PRO A 118 0.72 -16.37 -15.86
CA PRO A 118 2.18 -16.41 -15.93
C PRO A 118 2.71 -15.04 -16.40
N VAL A 119 3.63 -14.47 -15.62
CA VAL A 119 4.29 -13.21 -15.98
C VAL A 119 5.42 -13.50 -16.95
N PRO A 120 5.45 -12.85 -18.14
CA PRO A 120 6.53 -13.06 -19.12
C PRO A 120 7.91 -12.79 -18.51
N THR A 121 8.90 -13.57 -18.95
CA THR A 121 10.31 -13.40 -18.53
C THR A 121 10.98 -12.18 -19.13
N ALA A 122 10.45 -11.65 -20.23
CA ALA A 122 10.85 -10.36 -20.78
C ALA A 122 10.36 -9.25 -19.85
N GLY A 123 11.27 -8.45 -19.31
CA GLY A 123 10.92 -7.29 -18.52
C GLY A 123 10.14 -6.25 -19.34
N GLY A 124 9.40 -5.36 -18.66
CA GLY A 124 8.66 -4.29 -19.29
C GLY A 124 7.15 -4.46 -19.20
N LEU A 125 6.42 -3.61 -19.95
CA LEU A 125 4.97 -3.59 -19.94
C LEU A 125 4.38 -4.82 -20.64
N CYS A 126 3.53 -5.56 -19.92
CA CYS A 126 2.81 -6.72 -20.44
C CYS A 126 1.31 -6.46 -20.36
N ARG A 127 0.55 -6.95 -21.34
CA ARG A 127 -0.90 -6.76 -21.41
C ARG A 127 -1.63 -8.09 -21.20
N ILE A 128 -2.54 -8.13 -20.25
CA ILE A 128 -3.46 -9.23 -20.01
C ILE A 128 -4.76 -8.91 -20.72
N GLU A 129 -5.13 -9.72 -21.69
CA GLU A 129 -6.38 -9.57 -22.44
C GLU A 129 -7.39 -10.64 -22.04
N ALA A 130 -8.67 -10.27 -22.07
CA ALA A 130 -9.79 -11.19 -21.93
C ALA A 130 -10.80 -10.98 -23.06
N LYS A 131 -11.29 -12.08 -23.64
CA LYS A 131 -12.29 -12.11 -24.71
C LYS A 131 -13.49 -12.93 -24.25
N LEU A 132 -14.66 -12.32 -24.16
CA LEU A 132 -15.91 -13.03 -23.92
C LEU A 132 -16.48 -13.51 -25.26
N CYS A 133 -16.63 -14.80 -25.41
CA CYS A 133 -17.04 -15.41 -26.67
C CYS A 133 -18.36 -16.16 -26.52
N LYS A 134 -19.20 -16.12 -27.56
CA LYS A 134 -20.39 -16.96 -27.71
C LYS A 134 -20.33 -17.64 -29.08
N GLU A 135 -20.42 -18.97 -29.09
CA GLU A 135 -20.39 -19.76 -30.34
C GLU A 135 -19.21 -19.39 -31.27
N ASN A 136 -18.00 -19.25 -30.70
CA ASN A 136 -16.77 -18.83 -31.39
C ASN A 136 -16.70 -17.37 -31.86
N SER A 137 -17.74 -16.57 -31.64
CA SER A 137 -17.73 -15.15 -31.95
C SER A 137 -17.37 -14.32 -30.73
N VAL A 138 -16.44 -13.37 -30.85
CA VAL A 138 -16.09 -12.44 -29.80
C VAL A 138 -17.23 -11.44 -29.60
N VAL A 139 -17.79 -11.43 -28.41
CA VAL A 139 -18.90 -10.53 -28.01
C VAL A 139 -18.37 -9.23 -27.44
N THR A 140 -17.35 -9.32 -26.58
CA THR A 140 -16.68 -8.17 -26.02
C THR A 140 -15.29 -8.55 -25.52
N THR A 141 -14.46 -7.55 -25.28
CA THR A 141 -13.08 -7.72 -24.82
C THR A 141 -12.78 -6.77 -23.67
N GLY A 142 -11.65 -7.01 -23.01
CA GLY A 142 -11.06 -6.09 -22.08
C GLY A 142 -9.61 -6.41 -21.84
N TYR A 143 -8.87 -5.53 -21.23
CA TYR A 143 -7.47 -5.75 -20.86
C TYR A 143 -7.07 -4.93 -19.66
N ASP A 144 -5.98 -5.36 -19.01
CA ASP A 144 -5.24 -4.57 -18.04
C ASP A 144 -3.74 -4.76 -18.27
N ASP A 145 -2.94 -3.80 -17.85
CA ASP A 145 -1.51 -3.82 -18.07
C ASP A 145 -0.78 -4.11 -16.73
N ILE A 146 0.25 -4.93 -16.78
CA ILE A 146 1.18 -5.22 -15.68
C ILE A 146 2.60 -4.88 -16.09
N LEU A 147 3.43 -4.50 -15.13
CA LEU A 147 4.87 -4.32 -15.32
C LEU A 147 5.62 -5.57 -14.85
N SER A 148 6.28 -6.25 -15.77
CA SER A 148 7.19 -7.35 -15.47
C SER A 148 8.57 -6.81 -15.13
N VAL A 149 9.09 -7.14 -13.94
CA VAL A 149 10.37 -6.62 -13.41
C VAL A 149 11.30 -7.78 -13.11
N ASN A 150 12.54 -7.70 -13.63
CA ASN A 150 13.56 -8.70 -13.35
C ASN A 150 14.23 -8.43 -11.99
N LEU A 151 13.78 -9.12 -10.96
CA LEU A 151 14.33 -9.01 -9.60
C LEU A 151 15.53 -9.95 -9.35
N ALA A 152 15.83 -10.88 -10.24
CA ALA A 152 16.80 -11.95 -10.01
C ALA A 152 18.26 -11.47 -9.92
N SER A 153 18.59 -10.28 -10.44
CA SER A 153 19.94 -9.72 -10.42
C SER A 153 20.28 -8.85 -9.20
N ASN A 154 19.34 -8.62 -8.30
CA ASN A 154 19.44 -7.61 -7.25
C ASN A 154 19.67 -8.20 -5.86
N MET A 155 20.58 -9.16 -5.71
CA MET A 155 20.99 -9.61 -4.38
C MET A 155 21.83 -8.52 -3.71
N LEU A 156 21.45 -8.15 -2.49
CA LEU A 156 22.25 -7.28 -1.65
C LEU A 156 23.55 -7.97 -1.28
N ASP A 157 24.66 -7.27 -1.46
CA ASP A 157 25.99 -7.72 -1.14
C ASP A 157 26.47 -7.12 0.20
N GLY A 158 27.39 -7.81 0.84
CA GLY A 158 27.98 -7.40 2.11
C GLY A 158 27.15 -7.78 3.35
N LYS A 159 27.79 -7.63 4.48
CA LYS A 159 27.24 -7.98 5.81
C LYS A 159 26.22 -6.93 6.25
N GLY A 160 24.99 -7.36 6.47
CA GLY A 160 23.90 -6.48 6.82
C GLY A 160 23.15 -6.85 8.09
N ALA A 161 22.41 -5.85 8.61
CA ALA A 161 21.50 -6.03 9.72
C ALA A 161 20.19 -5.28 9.48
N VAL A 162 19.14 -5.69 10.20
CA VAL A 162 17.82 -5.07 10.17
C VAL A 162 17.43 -4.60 11.57
N TRP A 163 16.94 -3.37 11.67
CA TRP A 163 16.36 -2.83 12.89
C TRP A 163 14.85 -2.59 12.67
N GLU A 164 14.05 -3.50 13.18
CA GLU A 164 12.58 -3.50 13.13
C GLU A 164 11.97 -4.03 14.43
N ASP A 165 10.68 -3.82 14.64
CA ASP A 165 9.97 -4.33 15.83
C ASP A 165 9.44 -5.76 15.69
N GLY A 166 9.69 -6.40 14.58
CA GLY A 166 9.28 -7.76 14.26
C GLY A 166 10.37 -8.53 13.53
N SER A 167 9.98 -9.26 12.52
CA SER A 167 10.89 -10.01 11.65
C SER A 167 10.45 -10.01 10.17
N ALA A 168 9.53 -9.14 9.81
CA ALA A 168 8.96 -9.08 8.46
C ALA A 168 10.02 -8.74 7.41
N LEU A 169 10.77 -7.68 7.65
CA LEU A 169 11.84 -7.25 6.76
C LEU A 169 12.98 -8.27 6.71
N GLN A 170 13.38 -8.81 7.87
CA GLN A 170 14.38 -9.85 7.92
C GLN A 170 13.94 -11.11 7.12
N ASN A 171 12.66 -11.50 7.26
CA ASN A 171 12.10 -12.62 6.50
C ASN A 171 12.01 -12.30 5.00
N PHE A 172 11.62 -11.09 4.63
CA PHE A 172 11.57 -10.63 3.24
C PHE A 172 12.95 -10.69 2.57
N LEU A 173 14.02 -10.38 3.32
CA LEU A 173 15.39 -10.38 2.82
C LEU A 173 16.00 -11.78 2.69
N LYS A 174 15.39 -12.84 3.24
CA LYS A 174 15.85 -14.22 3.07
C LYS A 174 15.90 -14.59 1.58
N GLY A 175 17.07 -15.04 1.14
CA GLY A 175 17.31 -15.37 -0.27
C GLY A 175 17.49 -14.17 -1.21
N LYS A 176 17.46 -12.93 -0.68
CA LYS A 176 17.75 -11.70 -1.42
C LYS A 176 19.08 -11.05 -1.04
N THR A 177 19.80 -11.66 -0.12
CA THR A 177 21.13 -11.25 0.35
C THR A 177 22.12 -12.41 0.20
N LYS A 178 23.38 -12.09 -0.06
CA LYS A 178 24.45 -13.12 -0.16
C LYS A 178 24.80 -13.68 1.21
N GLU A 179 24.73 -12.87 2.25
CA GLU A 179 25.00 -13.25 3.64
C GLU A 179 23.71 -13.27 4.47
N ALA A 180 23.74 -13.97 5.58
CA ALA A 180 22.63 -13.98 6.54
C ALA A 180 22.47 -12.60 7.18
N VAL A 181 21.22 -12.13 7.28
CA VAL A 181 20.88 -10.83 7.84
C VAL A 181 20.59 -10.99 9.34
N ALA A 182 21.33 -10.24 10.18
CA ALA A 182 21.14 -10.23 11.62
C ALA A 182 20.07 -9.21 12.05
N ALA A 183 19.47 -9.41 13.23
CA ALA A 183 18.81 -8.31 13.93
C ALA A 183 19.90 -7.31 14.38
N TYR A 184 19.60 -6.01 14.24
CA TYR A 184 20.59 -4.98 14.61
C TYR A 184 20.69 -4.84 16.13
N GLU A 185 21.93 -4.86 16.62
CA GLU A 185 22.32 -4.54 18.00
C GLU A 185 23.56 -3.62 17.98
N ASP A 186 23.68 -2.75 18.99
CA ASP A 186 24.79 -1.78 19.06
C ASP A 186 26.18 -2.41 19.14
N ASN A 187 26.27 -3.65 19.64
CA ASN A 187 27.52 -4.39 19.81
C ASN A 187 27.96 -5.19 18.58
N LEU A 188 27.18 -5.20 17.50
CA LEU A 188 27.57 -5.87 16.27
C LEU A 188 28.85 -5.26 15.69
N GLY A 189 29.72 -6.12 15.18
CA GLY A 189 30.94 -5.70 14.47
C GLY A 189 30.61 -4.84 13.23
N LYS A 190 31.62 -4.63 12.39
CA LYS A 190 31.45 -3.82 11.15
C LYS A 190 30.33 -4.39 10.26
N LEU A 191 29.48 -3.50 9.79
CA LEU A 191 28.37 -3.79 8.87
C LEU A 191 28.52 -2.91 7.62
N ASP A 192 28.23 -3.49 6.46
CA ASP A 192 28.24 -2.75 5.19
C ASP A 192 26.93 -1.96 5.01
N TRP A 193 25.82 -2.53 5.51
CA TRP A 193 24.53 -1.87 5.46
C TRP A 193 23.63 -2.22 6.65
N ILE A 194 22.70 -1.31 6.95
CA ILE A 194 21.64 -1.53 7.95
C ILE A 194 20.32 -1.01 7.36
N MET A 195 19.26 -1.83 7.37
CA MET A 195 17.90 -1.38 7.06
C MET A 195 17.12 -1.11 8.35
N VAL A 196 16.46 0.03 8.39
CA VAL A 196 15.70 0.52 9.54
C VAL A 196 14.24 0.66 9.16
N ALA A 197 13.38 -0.07 9.85
CA ALA A 197 11.94 -0.10 9.64
C ALA A 197 11.19 0.21 10.94
N ARG A 198 11.59 1.28 11.61
CA ARG A 198 10.97 1.78 12.83
C ARG A 198 11.41 3.22 13.13
N PRO A 199 10.68 3.97 13.97
CA PRO A 199 11.12 5.26 14.47
C PRO A 199 12.33 5.14 15.42
N PRO A 200 13.08 6.26 15.62
CA PRO A 200 14.32 6.25 16.41
C PRO A 200 14.12 6.12 17.92
N ARG A 201 12.93 6.44 18.43
CA ARG A 201 12.64 6.44 19.86
C ARG A 201 11.75 5.27 20.24
N LYS A 202 11.97 4.68 21.40
CA LYS A 202 11.29 3.47 21.87
C LYS A 202 9.82 3.63 22.25
N ASP A 203 9.40 4.85 22.56
CA ASP A 203 8.02 5.21 22.91
C ASP A 203 7.14 5.54 21.69
N GLN A 204 7.73 5.50 20.49
CA GLN A 204 6.99 5.76 19.25
C GLN A 204 6.27 4.51 18.76
N LEU A 205 5.08 4.74 18.22
CA LEU A 205 4.20 3.68 17.71
C LEU A 205 4.65 3.21 16.32
N THR A 206 4.60 1.91 16.11
CA THR A 206 4.82 1.27 14.81
C THR A 206 3.62 0.39 14.46
N MET A 207 3.38 0.14 13.17
CA MET A 207 2.28 -0.73 12.76
C MET A 207 2.50 -2.15 13.31
N VAL A 208 1.41 -2.74 13.83
CA VAL A 208 1.46 -4.14 14.28
C VAL A 208 1.75 -5.04 13.07
N PRO A 209 2.88 -5.78 13.07
CA PRO A 209 3.26 -6.57 11.91
C PRO A 209 2.43 -7.86 11.80
N MET A 210 2.31 -8.38 10.58
CA MET A 210 1.55 -9.61 10.29
C MET A 210 2.00 -10.80 11.14
N GLU A 211 3.29 -10.92 11.42
CA GLU A 211 3.84 -12.02 12.21
C GLU A 211 3.35 -12.02 13.66
N ALA A 212 2.95 -10.86 14.16
CA ALA A 212 2.35 -10.74 15.49
C ALA A 212 0.84 -10.99 15.50
N LEU A 213 0.22 -11.26 14.36
CA LEU A 213 -1.22 -11.44 14.22
C LEU A 213 -1.57 -12.87 13.77
N ARG A 214 -2.64 -13.42 14.32
CA ARG A 214 -3.18 -14.74 13.95
C ARG A 214 -4.70 -14.69 13.85
N SER A 215 -5.24 -15.22 12.76
CA SER A 215 -6.67 -15.49 12.61
C SER A 215 -7.13 -16.61 13.54
N ALA A 216 -8.42 -16.85 13.63
CA ALA A 216 -8.99 -17.96 14.38
C ALA A 216 -8.43 -19.33 13.93
N ASP A 217 -8.16 -19.48 12.62
CA ASP A 217 -7.55 -20.67 12.03
C ASP A 217 -6.02 -20.74 12.21
N GLY A 218 -5.42 -19.79 12.91
CA GLY A 218 -3.97 -19.71 13.15
C GLY A 218 -3.15 -19.21 11.96
N LYS A 219 -3.77 -18.75 10.87
CA LYS A 219 -3.09 -18.12 9.74
C LYS A 219 -2.54 -16.75 10.15
N PRO A 220 -1.42 -16.29 9.55
CA PRO A 220 -0.95 -14.92 9.76
C PRO A 220 -2.00 -13.88 9.34
N GLY A 221 -2.22 -12.87 10.19
CA GLY A 221 -3.26 -11.85 10.01
C GLY A 221 -4.44 -11.99 10.97
N LEU A 222 -5.47 -11.17 10.79
CA LEU A 222 -6.73 -11.20 11.55
C LEU A 222 -7.89 -11.52 10.64
N ASP A 223 -8.89 -12.25 11.17
CA ASP A 223 -10.18 -12.36 10.50
C ASP A 223 -10.83 -10.98 10.45
N VAL A 224 -11.29 -10.57 9.28
CA VAL A 224 -12.01 -9.32 9.09
C VAL A 224 -13.39 -9.56 8.52
N VAL A 225 -14.38 -8.94 9.12
CA VAL A 225 -15.78 -8.97 8.69
C VAL A 225 -16.23 -7.55 8.37
N TYR A 226 -16.80 -7.36 7.20
CA TYR A 226 -17.35 -6.09 6.73
C TYR A 226 -18.87 -6.10 6.85
N TYR A 227 -19.42 -5.01 7.38
CA TYR A 227 -20.85 -4.83 7.61
C TYR A 227 -21.36 -3.60 6.86
N GLU A 228 -22.56 -3.73 6.27
CA GLU A 228 -23.27 -2.64 5.58
C GLU A 228 -23.88 -1.60 6.53
N ASP A 229 -23.74 -1.82 7.85
CA ASP A 229 -24.25 -0.94 8.89
C ASP A 229 -23.20 -0.72 9.99
N MET A 230 -23.39 0.30 10.81
CA MET A 230 -22.51 0.62 11.93
C MET A 230 -22.82 -0.18 13.20
N GLU A 231 -23.90 -0.93 13.22
CA GLU A 231 -24.37 -1.77 14.34
C GLU A 231 -23.86 -3.21 14.26
N PHE A 232 -23.10 -3.56 13.18
CA PHE A 232 -22.56 -4.90 12.94
C PHE A 232 -23.62 -6.01 12.80
N GLN A 233 -24.75 -5.70 12.16
CA GLN A 233 -25.87 -6.64 11.98
C GLN A 233 -25.94 -7.24 10.58
N LYS A 234 -25.53 -6.47 9.56
CA LYS A 234 -25.60 -6.86 8.14
C LYS A 234 -24.22 -7.17 7.59
N GLU A 235 -23.77 -8.40 7.77
CA GLU A 235 -22.51 -8.88 7.20
C GLU A 235 -22.62 -8.96 5.66
N VAL A 236 -21.58 -8.49 4.95
CA VAL A 236 -21.54 -8.52 3.48
C VAL A 236 -20.31 -9.24 2.94
N TYR A 237 -19.21 -9.25 3.67
CA TYR A 237 -17.99 -9.91 3.22
C TYR A 237 -17.06 -10.22 4.39
N HIS A 238 -16.28 -11.29 4.27
CA HIS A 238 -15.23 -11.63 5.21
C HIS A 238 -13.97 -12.13 4.49
N GLU A 239 -12.82 -11.88 5.08
CA GLU A 239 -11.51 -12.33 4.61
C GLU A 239 -10.51 -12.40 5.77
N VAL A 240 -9.28 -12.79 5.50
CA VAL A 240 -8.15 -12.65 6.44
C VAL A 240 -7.29 -11.49 5.97
N ALA A 241 -7.24 -10.42 6.76
CA ALA A 241 -6.36 -9.29 6.54
C ALA A 241 -4.99 -9.55 7.17
N LYS A 242 -3.92 -9.37 6.40
CA LYS A 242 -2.54 -9.55 6.88
C LYS A 242 -2.22 -8.62 8.05
N VAL A 243 -2.66 -7.37 7.95
CA VAL A 243 -2.50 -6.31 8.95
C VAL A 243 -3.75 -5.47 9.03
N VAL A 244 -3.92 -4.71 10.11
CA VAL A 244 -4.98 -3.70 10.19
C VAL A 244 -4.43 -2.41 9.58
N ASN A 245 -4.63 -2.25 8.28
CA ASN A 245 -4.22 -1.06 7.52
C ASN A 245 -5.25 -0.76 6.43
N LEU A 246 -6.38 -0.19 6.85
CA LEU A 246 -7.44 0.25 5.95
C LEU A 246 -7.11 1.62 5.38
N SER A 247 -7.14 1.75 4.07
CA SER A 247 -7.09 3.03 3.37
C SER A 247 -8.12 3.04 2.25
N ALA A 248 -9.29 3.57 2.54
CA ALA A 248 -10.29 3.88 1.53
C ALA A 248 -10.27 5.40 1.29
N ILE A 249 -9.78 5.83 0.14
CA ILE A 249 -9.86 7.23 -0.30
C ILE A 249 -11.28 7.54 -0.75
N GLU A 250 -11.61 8.82 -0.85
CA GLU A 250 -12.94 9.27 -1.27
C GLU A 250 -13.39 8.60 -2.57
N GLY A 251 -14.56 7.97 -2.53
CA GLY A 251 -15.08 7.17 -3.64
C GLY A 251 -14.57 5.73 -3.73
N ALA A 252 -13.59 5.32 -2.90
CA ALA A 252 -13.18 3.94 -2.81
C ALA A 252 -13.98 3.18 -1.76
N THR A 253 -14.05 1.88 -1.91
CA THR A 253 -14.67 0.97 -0.94
C THR A 253 -13.62 0.40 0.00
N PRO A 254 -13.99 -0.02 1.22
CA PRO A 254 -13.04 -0.57 2.20
C PRO A 254 -12.41 -1.90 1.75
N SER A 255 -13.04 -2.61 0.82
CA SER A 255 -12.52 -3.81 0.17
C SER A 255 -12.99 -3.84 -1.28
N PRO A 256 -12.23 -4.46 -2.21
CA PRO A 256 -12.65 -4.63 -3.60
C PRO A 256 -13.98 -5.38 -3.78
N PHE A 257 -14.40 -6.13 -2.77
CA PHE A 257 -15.63 -6.94 -2.79
C PHE A 257 -16.79 -6.30 -2.00
N VAL A 258 -16.60 -5.10 -1.48
CA VAL A 258 -17.58 -4.38 -0.65
C VAL A 258 -17.91 -3.05 -1.29
N TYR A 259 -19.18 -2.85 -1.62
CA TYR A 259 -19.66 -1.67 -2.35
C TYR A 259 -20.35 -0.64 -1.45
N MET A 260 -19.91 -0.51 -0.21
CA MET A 260 -20.53 0.41 0.73
C MET A 260 -19.84 1.78 0.71
N LEU A 261 -20.62 2.81 0.66
CA LEU A 261 -20.15 4.19 0.62
C LEU A 261 -20.53 4.99 1.86
N ASP A 262 -21.58 4.61 2.57
CA ASP A 262 -22.12 5.36 3.71
C ASP A 262 -22.45 4.43 4.88
N GLY A 263 -21.92 4.78 6.06
CA GLY A 263 -22.32 4.17 7.31
C GLY A 263 -22.04 2.67 7.43
N TYR A 264 -20.77 2.27 7.46
CA TYR A 264 -20.37 0.88 7.55
C TYR A 264 -19.56 0.54 8.80
N GLY A 265 -19.52 -0.75 9.13
CA GLY A 265 -18.69 -1.32 10.19
C GLY A 265 -17.66 -2.30 9.66
N ILE A 266 -16.50 -2.35 10.31
CA ILE A 266 -15.50 -3.38 10.07
C ILE A 266 -15.07 -3.93 11.43
N LYS A 267 -14.97 -5.24 11.52
CA LYS A 267 -14.47 -5.93 12.71
C LYS A 267 -13.28 -6.78 12.34
N TRP A 268 -12.14 -6.51 12.97
CA TRP A 268 -10.98 -7.40 12.95
C TRP A 268 -10.97 -8.19 14.24
N SER A 269 -10.75 -9.49 14.17
CA SER A 269 -10.68 -10.38 15.33
C SER A 269 -9.67 -11.50 15.14
N GLY A 270 -9.10 -11.95 16.23
CA GLY A 270 -8.09 -13.01 16.24
C GLY A 270 -7.21 -12.93 17.45
N LYS A 271 -5.90 -13.15 17.26
CA LYS A 271 -4.93 -13.15 18.35
C LYS A 271 -3.74 -12.25 18.01
N VAL A 272 -3.22 -11.58 19.03
CA VAL A 272 -1.90 -10.94 18.99
C VAL A 272 -0.88 -11.83 19.69
N LEU A 273 0.28 -12.05 19.06
CA LEU A 273 1.40 -12.85 19.56
C LEU A 273 2.60 -11.93 19.82
N PRO A 274 2.78 -11.44 21.06
CA PRO A 274 3.90 -10.58 21.41
C PRO A 274 5.22 -11.36 21.40
N SER A 275 6.29 -10.73 20.96
CA SER A 275 7.64 -11.33 20.95
C SER A 275 8.33 -11.27 22.31
N VAL A 276 8.01 -10.28 23.12
CA VAL A 276 8.58 -10.06 24.46
C VAL A 276 7.49 -9.83 25.49
N SER A 277 7.77 -10.12 26.76
CA SER A 277 6.84 -9.83 27.85
C SER A 277 6.99 -8.37 28.30
N GLY A 278 5.86 -7.71 28.59
CA GLY A 278 5.87 -6.35 29.12
C GLY A 278 4.59 -5.58 28.85
N GLU A 279 4.60 -4.30 29.18
CA GLU A 279 3.49 -3.38 28.91
C GLU A 279 3.58 -2.85 27.47
N TYR A 280 2.64 -3.27 26.64
CA TYR A 280 2.44 -2.77 25.29
C TYR A 280 1.47 -1.60 25.30
N THR A 281 1.66 -0.63 24.40
CA THR A 281 0.64 0.36 24.06
C THR A 281 0.09 0.01 22.69
N ILE A 282 -1.22 -0.24 22.55
CA ILE A 282 -1.87 -0.61 21.29
C ILE A 282 -2.93 0.44 20.98
N ILE A 283 -2.69 1.25 19.94
CA ILE A 283 -3.54 2.40 19.58
C ILE A 283 -3.83 2.39 18.08
N PRO A 284 -5.08 2.52 17.67
CA PRO A 284 -5.44 2.69 16.27
C PRO A 284 -5.17 4.13 15.81
N GLN A 285 -4.59 4.27 14.64
CA GLN A 285 -4.51 5.53 13.91
C GLN A 285 -5.68 5.61 12.93
N SER A 286 -6.40 6.71 12.91
CA SER A 286 -7.55 6.88 12.02
C SER A 286 -7.73 8.33 11.60
N ASN A 287 -8.50 8.52 10.52
CA ASN A 287 -8.94 9.85 10.14
C ASN A 287 -10.18 10.29 10.91
N ASP A 288 -10.51 11.57 10.73
CA ASP A 288 -11.70 12.19 11.29
C ASP A 288 -12.98 11.39 11.04
N ARG A 289 -13.89 11.40 12.02
CA ARG A 289 -15.22 10.76 12.02
C ARG A 289 -15.26 9.26 12.26
N SER A 290 -14.14 8.59 12.35
CA SER A 290 -14.12 7.18 12.75
C SER A 290 -14.46 7.01 14.22
N MET A 291 -15.17 5.93 14.54
CA MET A 291 -15.35 5.44 15.89
C MET A 291 -14.67 4.09 15.99
N ILE A 292 -13.82 3.93 16.98
CA ILE A 292 -12.98 2.72 17.10
C ILE A 292 -12.99 2.25 18.54
N GLU A 293 -13.08 0.93 18.71
CA GLU A 293 -12.88 0.27 19.99
C GLU A 293 -11.84 -0.83 19.82
N VAL A 294 -10.89 -0.92 20.74
CA VAL A 294 -9.87 -1.97 20.80
C VAL A 294 -10.02 -2.77 22.07
N PHE A 295 -10.15 -4.08 21.91
CA PHE A 295 -10.27 -5.03 23.01
C PHE A 295 -9.09 -6.00 22.99
N VAL A 296 -8.54 -6.31 24.18
CA VAL A 296 -7.56 -7.37 24.38
C VAL A 296 -8.04 -8.27 25.51
N ASN A 297 -8.11 -9.57 25.27
CA ASN A 297 -8.68 -10.56 26.19
C ASN A 297 -10.08 -10.16 26.71
N GLY A 298 -10.91 -9.60 25.83
CA GLY A 298 -12.27 -9.13 26.15
C GLY A 298 -12.35 -7.81 26.93
N LYS A 299 -11.21 -7.24 27.36
CA LYS A 299 -11.18 -5.94 28.02
C LYS A 299 -10.96 -4.82 27.01
N LYS A 300 -11.83 -3.80 27.01
CA LYS A 300 -11.64 -2.60 26.21
C LYS A 300 -10.45 -1.80 26.77
N ILE A 301 -9.42 -1.59 25.95
CA ILE A 301 -8.19 -0.85 26.31
C ILE A 301 -8.14 0.53 25.70
N TYR A 302 -8.86 0.74 24.58
CA TYR A 302 -8.89 2.04 23.88
C TYR A 302 -10.20 2.25 23.13
N GLU A 303 -10.64 3.50 23.05
CA GLU A 303 -11.83 3.89 22.29
C GLU A 303 -11.69 5.31 21.72
N ILE A 304 -12.13 5.48 20.46
CA ILE A 304 -12.44 6.79 19.87
C ILE A 304 -13.95 6.88 19.74
N THR A 305 -14.55 7.80 20.50
CA THR A 305 -16.01 7.97 20.53
C THR A 305 -16.53 8.79 19.34
N ARG A 306 -17.86 8.79 19.14
CA ARG A 306 -18.50 9.66 18.14
C ARG A 306 -18.22 11.14 18.35
N LYS A 307 -17.90 11.56 19.58
CA LYS A 307 -17.53 12.94 19.91
C LYS A 307 -16.05 13.22 19.75
N LYS A 308 -15.28 12.27 19.19
CA LYS A 308 -13.83 12.33 19.03
C LYS A 308 -13.06 12.35 20.37
N GLU A 309 -13.66 11.84 21.43
CA GLU A 309 -12.97 11.64 22.69
C GLU A 309 -12.15 10.36 22.62
N HIS A 310 -10.93 10.43 23.10
CA HIS A 310 -10.03 9.28 23.21
C HIS A 310 -10.13 8.76 24.66
N LEU A 311 -10.64 7.55 24.83
CA LEU A 311 -10.82 6.91 26.13
C LEU A 311 -9.90 5.70 26.26
N GLY A 312 -9.24 5.59 27.40
CA GLY A 312 -8.18 4.60 27.61
C GLY A 312 -6.83 5.07 27.06
N ASP A 313 -5.76 4.43 27.49
CA ASP A 313 -4.38 4.73 27.09
C ASP A 313 -3.77 3.66 26.16
N GLY A 314 -4.57 2.65 25.82
CA GLY A 314 -4.15 1.53 24.97
C GLY A 314 -3.17 0.56 25.64
N LYS A 315 -2.87 0.74 26.95
CA LYS A 315 -1.89 -0.04 27.65
C LYS A 315 -2.42 -1.41 28.07
N VAL A 316 -1.61 -2.43 27.83
CA VAL A 316 -1.91 -3.81 28.21
C VAL A 316 -0.61 -4.60 28.44
N TYR A 317 -0.57 -5.37 29.52
CA TYR A 317 0.53 -6.31 29.74
C TYR A 317 0.31 -7.57 28.90
N LEU A 318 1.30 -7.93 28.10
CA LEU A 318 1.32 -9.15 27.29
C LEU A 318 2.53 -10.01 27.64
N GLU A 319 2.38 -11.34 27.57
CA GLU A 319 3.44 -12.29 27.83
C GLU A 319 4.07 -12.75 26.51
N GLY A 320 5.39 -12.57 26.36
CA GLY A 320 6.14 -13.00 25.18
C GLY A 320 5.95 -14.45 24.84
N GLY A 321 5.65 -14.75 23.58
CA GLY A 321 5.37 -16.09 23.09
C GLY A 321 3.97 -16.63 23.43
N LYS A 322 3.14 -15.91 24.20
CA LYS A 322 1.75 -16.29 24.48
C LYS A 322 0.78 -15.40 23.72
N SER A 323 -0.15 -16.02 23.01
CA SER A 323 -1.17 -15.29 22.30
C SER A 323 -2.22 -14.69 23.25
N ALA A 324 -2.68 -13.48 22.94
CA ALA A 324 -3.84 -12.82 23.58
C ALA A 324 -4.91 -12.56 22.53
N ASP A 325 -6.18 -12.66 22.92
CA ASP A 325 -7.28 -12.35 22.00
C ASP A 325 -7.32 -10.85 21.74
N ILE A 326 -7.50 -10.46 20.47
CA ILE A 326 -7.64 -9.06 20.04
C ILE A 326 -8.88 -8.90 19.18
N GLU A 327 -9.63 -7.81 19.43
CA GLU A 327 -10.76 -7.40 18.59
C GLU A 327 -10.71 -5.89 18.39
N ILE A 328 -10.85 -5.45 17.15
CA ILE A 328 -10.98 -4.05 16.78
C ILE A 328 -12.33 -3.86 16.11
N ARG A 329 -13.12 -2.93 16.61
CA ARG A 329 -14.40 -2.51 16.03
C ARG A 329 -14.25 -1.12 15.47
N PHE A 330 -14.40 -1.02 14.17
CA PHE A 330 -14.31 0.23 13.43
C PHE A 330 -15.66 0.59 12.83
N ARG A 331 -16.08 1.83 12.98
CA ARG A 331 -17.30 2.37 12.36
C ARG A 331 -16.97 3.67 11.67
N HIS A 332 -17.45 3.82 10.46
CA HIS A 332 -17.23 5.06 9.71
C HIS A 332 -18.51 5.48 8.96
N PRO A 333 -18.90 6.78 9.03
CA PRO A 333 -20.15 7.24 8.43
C PRO A 333 -20.05 7.53 6.92
N ARG A 334 -18.87 7.42 6.31
CA ARG A 334 -18.63 7.75 4.90
C ARG A 334 -17.58 6.82 4.27
N SER A 335 -17.37 6.94 2.94
CA SER A 335 -16.44 6.11 2.18
C SER A 335 -14.96 6.33 2.50
N ASN A 336 -14.54 7.57 2.82
CA ASN A 336 -13.12 7.90 2.98
C ASN A 336 -12.61 7.54 4.38
N ALA A 337 -12.29 6.30 4.60
CA ALA A 337 -11.84 5.80 5.90
C ALA A 337 -10.36 5.43 5.91
N ARG A 338 -9.74 5.66 7.04
CA ARG A 338 -8.41 5.14 7.36
C ARG A 338 -8.43 4.52 8.74
N CYS A 339 -7.82 3.35 8.88
CA CYS A 339 -7.61 2.69 10.15
C CYS A 339 -6.33 1.86 10.09
N ARG A 340 -5.36 2.18 10.92
CA ARG A 340 -4.13 1.42 11.08
C ARG A 340 -3.94 1.09 12.55
N LEU A 341 -3.64 -0.15 12.87
CA LEU A 341 -3.35 -0.55 14.24
C LEU A 341 -1.85 -0.44 14.50
N ASP A 342 -1.49 0.42 15.43
CA ASP A 342 -0.11 0.62 15.85
C ASP A 342 0.10 0.13 17.28
N TRP A 343 1.34 -0.23 17.58
CA TRP A 343 1.77 -0.56 18.93
C TRP A 343 3.14 0.03 19.27
N ALA A 344 3.40 0.22 20.57
CA ALA A 344 4.74 0.37 21.12
C ALA A 344 5.10 -0.93 21.86
N VAL A 345 6.22 -1.54 21.47
CA VAL A 345 6.72 -2.78 22.06
C VAL A 345 7.61 -2.45 23.24
N PRO A 346 7.42 -3.07 24.40
CA PRO A 346 8.34 -2.88 25.53
C PRO A 346 9.72 -3.42 25.17
N ASN A 347 10.71 -2.54 25.13
CA ASN A 347 12.07 -2.93 24.75
C ASN A 347 13.11 -2.14 25.53
N ASP A 348 13.58 -2.72 26.64
CA ASP A 348 14.64 -2.14 27.46
C ASP A 348 16.04 -2.20 26.81
N LYS A 349 16.19 -2.99 25.73
CA LYS A 349 17.44 -3.22 24.99
C LYS A 349 17.43 -2.60 23.60
N MET A 350 16.56 -1.62 23.36
CA MET A 350 16.50 -0.95 22.05
C MET A 350 17.86 -0.34 21.71
N PRO A 351 18.37 -0.56 20.48
CA PRO A 351 19.58 0.09 19.98
C PRO A 351 19.50 1.62 20.05
N ASP A 352 20.64 2.27 20.18
CA ASP A 352 20.75 3.71 20.25
C ASP A 352 20.79 4.33 18.86
N ALA A 353 19.84 5.22 18.56
CA ALA A 353 19.73 5.88 17.25
C ALA A 353 20.98 6.71 16.90
N GLN A 354 21.61 7.36 17.89
CA GLN A 354 22.82 8.14 17.66
C GLN A 354 23.99 7.22 17.30
N ARG A 355 24.16 6.08 17.99
CA ARG A 355 25.18 5.09 17.64
C ARG A 355 24.99 4.49 16.25
N LEU A 356 23.72 4.31 15.82
CA LEU A 356 23.44 3.91 14.45
C LEU A 356 24.02 4.93 13.45
N MET A 357 23.74 6.23 13.65
CA MET A 357 24.27 7.28 12.77
C MET A 357 25.81 7.34 12.80
N GLU A 358 26.42 7.16 13.94
CA GLU A 358 27.88 7.10 14.09
C GLU A 358 28.52 5.98 13.27
N ARG A 359 27.83 4.87 13.01
CA ARG A 359 28.32 3.82 12.09
C ARG A 359 28.43 4.32 10.64
N ALA A 360 27.48 5.12 10.17
CA ALA A 360 27.61 5.73 8.84
C ALA A 360 28.80 6.70 8.82
N VAL A 361 28.93 7.54 9.84
CA VAL A 361 30.01 8.54 9.93
C VAL A 361 31.40 7.88 9.98
N ASN A 362 31.58 6.88 10.83
CA ASN A 362 32.89 6.34 11.18
C ASN A 362 33.28 5.09 10.38
N ASP A 363 32.34 4.16 10.17
CA ASP A 363 32.59 2.83 9.61
C ASP A 363 32.31 2.75 8.10
N GLY A 364 31.59 3.73 7.55
CA GLY A 364 31.17 3.73 6.16
C GLY A 364 29.93 2.87 5.89
N THR A 365 29.18 2.54 6.92
CA THR A 365 27.93 1.78 6.81
C THR A 365 26.89 2.57 6.03
N LYS A 366 26.17 1.91 5.12
CA LYS A 366 25.01 2.47 4.41
C LYS A 366 23.75 2.18 5.20
N ILE A 367 23.02 3.22 5.59
CA ILE A 367 21.78 3.09 6.35
C ILE A 367 20.59 3.34 5.42
N PHE A 368 19.59 2.46 5.46
CA PHE A 368 18.35 2.57 4.68
C PHE A 368 17.16 2.71 5.64
N ILE A 369 16.65 3.92 5.79
CA ILE A 369 15.47 4.23 6.61
C ILE A 369 14.24 4.15 5.72
N ILE A 370 13.44 3.09 5.87
CA ILE A 370 12.30 2.76 5.02
C ILE A 370 10.94 2.92 5.72
N GLN A 371 10.97 3.42 6.95
CA GLN A 371 9.79 3.76 7.74
C GLN A 371 10.11 4.93 8.66
N SER A 372 9.13 5.80 8.92
CA SER A 372 9.23 6.94 9.86
C SER A 372 10.40 7.88 9.57
N ALA A 373 10.71 8.12 8.30
CA ALA A 373 11.86 8.93 7.90
C ALA A 373 11.80 10.36 8.45
N ASP A 374 10.62 10.91 8.65
CA ASP A 374 10.39 12.21 9.25
C ASP A 374 10.87 12.26 10.72
N GLU A 375 10.69 11.20 11.47
CA GLU A 375 11.17 11.07 12.85
C GLU A 375 12.70 10.95 12.93
N TRP A 376 13.34 10.43 11.88
CA TRP A 376 14.79 10.32 11.75
C TRP A 376 15.47 11.60 11.28
N SER A 377 14.73 12.57 10.74
CA SER A 377 15.27 13.77 10.10
C SER A 377 16.23 14.57 11.01
N GLU A 378 15.92 14.69 12.30
CA GLU A 378 16.77 15.37 13.29
C GLU A 378 18.10 14.65 13.47
N PHE A 379 18.10 13.31 13.60
CA PHE A 379 19.30 12.51 13.73
C PHE A 379 20.19 12.58 12.47
N ILE A 380 19.57 12.61 11.30
CA ILE A 380 20.26 12.79 10.02
C ILE A 380 20.94 14.16 9.98
N ALA A 381 20.20 15.22 10.33
CA ALA A 381 20.72 16.59 10.29
C ALA A 381 21.89 16.81 11.26
N VAL A 382 21.79 16.31 12.48
CA VAL A 382 22.86 16.44 13.50
C VAL A 382 24.17 15.75 13.09
N ASN A 383 24.07 14.63 12.35
CA ASN A 383 25.24 13.80 11.97
C ASN A 383 25.73 14.03 10.54
N SER A 384 25.20 15.01 9.83
CA SER A 384 25.55 15.32 8.42
C SER A 384 25.63 16.82 8.15
N LYS A 385 25.75 17.19 6.88
CA LYS A 385 25.61 18.58 6.42
C LYS A 385 24.20 18.91 5.96
N ALA A 386 23.27 17.95 6.03
CA ALA A 386 21.89 18.19 5.67
C ALA A 386 21.21 19.10 6.71
N VAL A 387 20.30 19.93 6.25
CA VAL A 387 19.51 20.83 7.08
C VAL A 387 18.03 20.45 6.91
N PHE A 388 17.41 19.97 7.95
CA PHE A 388 15.96 19.76 7.98
C PHE A 388 15.27 21.06 8.42
N LYS A 389 14.26 21.50 7.64
CA LYS A 389 13.55 22.76 7.90
C LYS A 389 12.11 22.55 8.33
N ASP A 390 11.40 21.63 7.66
CA ASP A 390 9.97 21.40 7.88
C ASP A 390 9.53 20.10 7.21
N LYS A 391 8.29 19.67 7.48
CA LYS A 391 7.60 18.59 6.79
C LYS A 391 6.18 18.98 6.45
N PHE A 392 5.63 18.40 5.39
CA PHE A 392 4.25 18.64 4.97
C PHE A 392 3.60 17.37 4.46
N PHE A 393 2.26 17.32 4.57
CA PHE A 393 1.49 16.24 3.97
C PHE A 393 1.34 16.46 2.48
N VAL A 394 1.65 15.44 1.71
CA VAL A 394 1.35 15.38 0.29
C VAL A 394 -0.08 14.89 0.14
N GLY A 395 -0.99 15.79 -0.18
CA GLY A 395 -2.38 15.47 -0.43
C GLY A 395 -2.55 14.45 -1.57
N THR A 396 -3.78 14.04 -1.82
CA THR A 396 -4.09 13.20 -3.00
C THR A 396 -3.88 13.99 -4.29
N ASN A 397 -3.74 13.30 -5.42
CA ASN A 397 -3.63 13.98 -6.73
C ASN A 397 -4.83 14.91 -7.01
N TRP A 398 -5.99 14.60 -6.47
CA TRP A 398 -7.17 15.46 -6.49
C TRP A 398 -6.95 16.81 -5.81
N LEU A 399 -6.21 16.82 -4.70
CA LEU A 399 -5.87 18.04 -3.97
C LEU A 399 -4.52 18.64 -4.41
N GLY A 400 -3.99 18.22 -5.56
CA GLY A 400 -2.74 18.74 -6.12
C GLY A 400 -1.48 18.21 -5.46
N GLY A 401 -1.56 17.10 -4.75
CA GLY A 401 -0.39 16.41 -4.19
C GLY A 401 0.25 15.49 -5.24
N VAL A 402 1.51 15.69 -5.55
CA VAL A 402 2.27 14.89 -6.52
C VAL A 402 3.61 14.47 -5.95
N MET A 403 3.97 13.22 -6.17
CA MET A 403 5.33 12.71 -6.00
C MET A 403 5.92 12.39 -7.36
N PHE A 404 7.19 12.66 -7.57
CA PHE A 404 7.89 12.45 -8.83
C PHE A 404 9.28 11.89 -8.57
N ASN A 405 9.76 10.99 -9.41
CA ASN A 405 11.10 10.44 -9.29
C ASN A 405 12.05 11.00 -10.34
N LYS A 406 13.33 11.02 -9.99
CA LYS A 406 14.43 11.33 -10.91
C LYS A 406 15.02 10.03 -11.44
N PRO A 407 15.60 10.04 -12.65
CA PRO A 407 16.43 8.93 -13.13
C PRO A 407 17.58 8.66 -12.15
N HIS A 408 17.62 7.43 -11.64
CA HIS A 408 18.68 6.95 -10.76
C HIS A 408 18.69 5.41 -10.78
N ASP A 409 19.87 4.80 -10.61
CA ASP A 409 20.03 3.33 -10.68
C ASP A 409 19.22 2.55 -9.67
N ILE A 410 18.78 3.16 -8.57
CA ILE A 410 17.91 2.55 -7.59
C ILE A 410 16.53 2.15 -8.17
N PHE A 411 16.11 2.85 -9.24
CA PHE A 411 14.84 2.58 -9.92
C PHE A 411 15.01 1.69 -11.16
N LYS A 412 16.09 0.91 -11.23
CA LYS A 412 16.36 0.04 -12.37
C LYS A 412 15.11 -0.78 -12.74
N GLU A 413 14.75 -0.78 -14.02
CA GLU A 413 13.56 -1.43 -14.60
C GLU A 413 12.20 -0.84 -14.19
N LEU A 414 12.19 0.18 -13.35
CA LEU A 414 10.98 0.94 -13.03
C LEU A 414 10.91 2.25 -13.83
N PRO A 415 9.72 2.78 -14.14
CA PRO A 415 9.59 4.07 -14.82
C PRO A 415 10.18 5.21 -14.01
N VAL A 416 10.95 6.09 -14.66
CA VAL A 416 11.61 7.24 -14.03
C VAL A 416 11.37 8.53 -14.81
N GLY A 417 11.61 9.67 -14.16
CA GLY A 417 11.48 10.99 -14.79
C GLY A 417 10.04 11.47 -14.90
N ASN A 418 9.12 10.88 -14.16
CA ASN A 418 7.70 11.18 -14.20
C ASN A 418 7.10 11.27 -12.79
N ALA A 419 5.86 11.75 -12.71
CA ALA A 419 5.06 11.57 -11.51
C ALA A 419 4.88 10.09 -11.19
N LEU A 420 4.95 9.73 -9.91
CA LEU A 420 4.68 8.37 -9.47
C LEU A 420 3.22 8.05 -9.79
N ASN A 421 3.02 7.05 -10.60
CA ASN A 421 1.71 6.59 -11.06
C ASN A 421 1.50 5.10 -10.72
N TRP A 422 0.68 4.39 -11.47
CA TRP A 422 0.25 3.04 -11.15
C TRP A 422 1.38 2.01 -10.85
N PRO A 423 2.60 2.03 -11.45
CA PRO A 423 3.67 1.12 -11.04
C PRO A 423 4.17 1.32 -9.59
N TYR A 424 3.93 2.51 -9.04
CA TYR A 424 4.30 2.88 -7.68
C TYR A 424 3.10 2.97 -6.73
N GLN A 425 1.90 2.61 -7.19
CA GLN A 425 0.67 2.84 -6.45
C GLN A 425 0.70 2.21 -5.05
N ALA A 426 1.28 1.04 -4.89
CA ALA A 426 1.44 0.40 -3.60
C ALA A 426 2.23 1.26 -2.59
N LEU A 427 3.21 2.04 -3.06
CA LEU A 427 4.06 2.89 -2.22
C LEU A 427 3.41 4.24 -1.86
N ILE A 428 2.41 4.70 -2.63
CA ILE A 428 1.83 6.04 -2.50
C ILE A 428 0.34 6.05 -2.12
N HIS A 429 -0.35 4.90 -2.13
CA HIS A 429 -1.79 4.77 -1.86
C HIS A 429 -2.12 3.90 -0.65
N THR A 430 -1.14 3.53 0.14
CA THR A 430 -1.38 2.82 1.38
C THR A 430 -1.84 3.80 2.47
N GLY A 431 -2.46 3.32 3.52
CA GLY A 431 -3.02 4.14 4.60
C GLY A 431 -2.01 5.01 5.36
N VAL A 432 -0.76 5.05 4.92
CA VAL A 432 0.30 5.89 5.48
C VAL A 432 0.18 7.30 4.93
N GLU A 433 0.31 8.25 5.81
CA GLU A 433 0.35 9.66 5.44
C GLU A 433 1.57 9.93 4.56
N ARG A 434 1.30 10.38 3.32
CA ARG A 434 2.35 10.75 2.40
C ARG A 434 2.98 12.06 2.84
N MET A 435 4.29 12.07 3.05
CA MET A 435 5.01 13.25 3.51
C MET A 435 6.11 13.68 2.56
N GLY A 436 6.33 15.00 2.48
CA GLY A 436 7.51 15.62 1.92
C GLY A 436 8.33 16.27 3.04
N LEU A 437 9.64 16.03 3.05
CA LEU A 437 10.58 16.65 3.99
C LEU A 437 11.23 17.85 3.30
N VAL A 438 11.13 19.03 3.90
CA VAL A 438 11.82 20.24 3.40
C VAL A 438 13.23 20.21 3.93
N MET A 439 14.17 19.83 3.05
CA MET A 439 15.58 19.59 3.41
C MET A 439 16.51 20.29 2.42
N GLU A 440 17.77 20.40 2.82
CA GLU A 440 18.91 20.83 1.99
C GLU A 440 20.10 19.91 2.25
N GLY A 441 20.92 19.65 1.26
CA GLY A 441 22.13 18.84 1.37
C GLY A 441 21.94 17.35 1.09
N GLU A 442 20.74 16.94 0.62
CA GLU A 442 20.47 15.60 0.13
C GLU A 442 20.57 15.49 -1.38
N GLU A 443 20.82 14.29 -1.87
CA GLU A 443 20.56 13.90 -3.25
C GLU A 443 19.10 13.46 -3.37
N LEU A 444 18.28 14.27 -4.01
CA LEU A 444 16.85 14.00 -4.20
C LEU A 444 16.65 12.86 -5.20
N LEU A 445 15.96 11.79 -4.78
CA LEU A 445 15.54 10.67 -5.61
C LEU A 445 14.06 10.73 -5.95
N VAL A 446 13.20 11.01 -4.95
CA VAL A 446 11.77 11.24 -5.11
C VAL A 446 11.42 12.57 -4.48
N GLY A 447 10.94 13.48 -5.30
CA GLY A 447 10.39 14.75 -4.85
C GLY A 447 8.91 14.63 -4.47
N ALA A 448 8.48 15.52 -3.59
CA ALA A 448 7.10 15.68 -3.17
C ALA A 448 6.66 17.13 -3.39
N TYR A 449 5.45 17.31 -3.89
CA TYR A 449 4.85 18.61 -4.12
C TYR A 449 3.41 18.61 -3.61
N HIS A 450 3.01 19.71 -3.02
CA HIS A 450 1.61 19.97 -2.64
C HIS A 450 1.20 21.38 -3.03
N THR A 451 -0.01 21.54 -3.57
CA THR A 451 -0.48 22.81 -4.11
C THR A 451 -0.99 23.76 -3.01
N TYR A 452 -1.56 23.22 -1.93
CA TYR A 452 -2.27 24.03 -0.95
C TYR A 452 -2.03 23.57 0.51
N PRO A 453 -1.20 24.27 1.31
CA PRO A 453 -0.28 25.34 0.91
C PRO A 453 0.78 24.81 -0.08
N MET A 454 1.28 25.71 -0.94
CA MET A 454 2.33 25.32 -1.88
C MET A 454 3.60 24.93 -1.11
N ALA A 455 4.00 23.69 -1.25
CA ALA A 455 5.17 23.13 -0.61
C ALA A 455 5.89 22.14 -1.55
N ILE A 456 7.22 22.16 -1.47
CA ILE A 456 8.11 21.27 -2.22
C ILE A 456 9.07 20.63 -1.21
N GLY A 457 9.32 19.35 -1.34
CA GLY A 457 10.26 18.63 -0.47
C GLY A 457 10.66 17.28 -1.05
N THR A 458 11.36 16.52 -0.24
CA THR A 458 11.93 15.22 -0.58
C THR A 458 11.14 14.11 0.09
N ALA A 459 10.66 13.16 -0.69
CA ALA A 459 10.02 11.94 -0.19
C ALA A 459 11.01 10.76 -0.10
N MET A 460 12.06 10.78 -0.92
CA MET A 460 13.15 9.83 -0.85
C MET A 460 14.45 10.51 -1.27
N GLY A 461 15.48 10.36 -0.46
CA GLY A 461 16.78 11.01 -0.73
C GLY A 461 17.94 10.26 -0.12
N ILE A 462 19.15 10.62 -0.55
CA ILE A 462 20.41 10.14 -0.01
C ILE A 462 21.15 11.30 0.63
N VAL A 463 21.57 11.14 1.87
CA VAL A 463 22.42 12.09 2.59
C VAL A 463 23.78 11.46 2.81
N PRO A 464 24.86 12.04 2.26
CA PRO A 464 26.22 11.63 2.60
C PRO A 464 26.50 11.87 4.09
N MET A 465 27.08 10.89 4.78
CA MET A 465 27.31 10.94 6.21
C MET A 465 28.69 10.37 6.57
N GLY A 466 29.68 11.24 6.74
CA GLY A 466 31.06 10.84 6.98
C GLY A 466 31.59 9.92 5.88
N LYS A 467 31.92 8.66 6.21
CA LYS A 467 32.40 7.66 5.25
C LYS A 467 31.28 6.88 4.56
N GLY A 468 30.04 6.94 5.10
CA GLY A 468 28.87 6.24 4.59
C GLY A 468 27.79 7.18 4.09
N SER A 469 26.55 6.70 4.14
CA SER A 469 25.40 7.47 3.72
C SER A 469 24.12 6.96 4.37
N VAL A 470 23.11 7.82 4.39
CA VAL A 470 21.73 7.46 4.80
C VAL A 470 20.83 7.67 3.59
N LEU A 471 20.16 6.61 3.13
CA LEU A 471 19.00 6.69 2.27
C LEU A 471 17.76 6.70 3.19
N PHE A 472 16.91 7.69 3.02
CA PHE A 472 15.64 7.80 3.75
C PHE A 472 14.46 7.81 2.78
N SER A 473 13.30 7.30 3.22
CA SER A 473 12.09 7.29 2.43
C SER A 473 10.86 7.49 3.30
N THR A 474 9.97 8.39 2.89
CA THR A 474 8.62 8.57 3.43
C THR A 474 7.57 7.74 2.68
N LEU A 475 7.97 7.05 1.60
CA LEU A 475 7.12 6.10 0.87
C LEU A 475 6.85 4.87 1.74
N ASP A 476 5.68 4.28 1.59
CA ASP A 476 5.31 3.08 2.36
C ASP A 476 6.00 1.82 1.83
N ILE A 477 7.31 1.76 1.99
CA ILE A 477 8.11 0.59 1.60
C ILE A 477 7.84 -0.56 2.58
N TYR A 478 7.92 -0.30 3.87
CA TYR A 478 7.77 -1.34 4.90
C TYR A 478 6.35 -1.89 4.97
N GLY A 479 5.32 -1.06 4.86
CA GLY A 479 3.93 -1.50 4.84
C GLY A 479 3.58 -2.43 3.69
N ASN A 480 4.36 -2.42 2.61
CA ASN A 480 4.21 -3.36 1.49
C ASN A 480 5.05 -4.65 1.64
N ILE A 481 5.92 -4.73 2.64
CA ILE A 481 6.69 -5.93 2.98
C ILE A 481 5.91 -6.81 3.96
N ILE A 482 5.19 -6.19 4.89
CA ILE A 482 4.38 -6.85 5.93
C ILE A 482 2.94 -7.18 5.47
#